data_58c84e2e4bbcf90c70c511112b5c2130
#
_entry.id   58c84e2e4bbcf90c70c511112b5c2130
#
_cell.length_a   1.000
_cell.length_b   1.000
_cell.length_c   1.000
_cell.angle_alpha   90.00
_cell.angle_beta   90.00
_cell.angle_gamma   90.00
#
_symmetry.space_group_name_H-M   'P 1'
#
loop_
_entity.id
_entity.type
_entity.pdbx_description
1 polymer ?
#
loop_
_entity_poly.entity_id
_entity_poly.type
_entity_poly.pdbx_seq_one_letter_code
_entity_poly.pdbx_strand_id
1 'polypeptide(L)'
;VNKVFYMSQIFRSLDQQQLKALCGVVAHTSQGLTKSELTVLLGQCGICAVDDGSSRSQWGYTIGLNKRDWLYNCLATEINNSHSLSKVFSFLQAALNPARYTSVDSRQQYRYLLEETNKILLFAGLLIDQSGRLKEVSQAHTLTEVDKRVNHLKKALYDRAIHSEVQKYCIEDYLRADYYDAVFEAAKGLAERVRQISGLTTDGGALFQTAFSQNKPYIFFNAMKTESERSEFIGLKELLEAIFHLVRNPAAHTPKVNWKTDETKALDILTLISFAHKYLDECHRIPGK
;
A
#
# COMPACT_ATOMS: atom_id res chain seq x y z
N VAL A 1 -25.03 6.49 -7.44
CA VAL A 1 -25.63 7.26 -6.34
C VAL A 1 -25.05 6.84 -4.98
N ASN A 2 -24.62 5.57 -4.80
CA ASN A 2 -24.11 5.08 -3.50
C ASN A 2 -22.66 5.50 -3.16
N LYS A 3 -21.84 5.93 -4.12
CA LYS A 3 -20.45 6.34 -3.88
C LYS A 3 -20.30 7.70 -3.17
N VAL A 4 -21.27 8.60 -3.36
CA VAL A 4 -21.26 9.94 -2.75
C VAL A 4 -21.68 9.91 -1.28
N PHE A 5 -22.53 8.95 -0.88
CA PHE A 5 -23.01 8.86 0.50
C PHE A 5 -21.97 8.28 1.47
N TYR A 6 -21.08 7.39 1.00
CA TYR A 6 -19.99 6.84 1.83
C TYR A 6 -18.88 7.86 2.11
N MET A 7 -18.56 8.74 1.15
CA MET A 7 -17.55 9.78 1.35
C MET A 7 -17.92 10.79 2.43
N SER A 8 -19.22 11.07 2.64
CA SER A 8 -19.66 12.06 3.65
C SER A 8 -19.51 11.61 5.10
N GLN A 9 -19.38 10.30 5.39
CA GLN A 9 -19.14 9.79 6.75
C GLN A 9 -17.66 9.77 7.12
N ILE A 10 -16.74 9.58 6.15
CA ILE A 10 -15.28 9.60 6.36
C ILE A 10 -14.83 10.99 6.85
N PHE A 11 -15.45 12.06 6.34
CA PHE A 11 -15.02 13.43 6.58
C PHE A 11 -15.28 13.97 8.01
N ARG A 12 -15.86 13.17 8.91
CA ARG A 12 -16.08 13.56 10.32
C ARG A 12 -15.08 12.96 11.30
N SER A 13 -14.08 12.24 10.83
CA SER A 13 -13.24 11.40 11.69
C SER A 13 -11.91 12.02 12.16
N LEU A 14 -11.54 13.21 11.67
CA LEU A 14 -10.28 13.87 12.03
C LEU A 14 -10.56 14.94 13.09
N ASP A 15 -10.00 14.75 14.30
CA ASP A 15 -10.07 15.75 15.36
C ASP A 15 -8.98 16.84 15.24
N GLN A 16 -9.08 17.86 16.09
CA GLN A 16 -8.16 18.99 16.09
C GLN A 16 -6.72 18.58 16.41
N GLN A 17 -6.52 17.61 17.32
CA GLN A 17 -5.20 17.17 17.71
C GLN A 17 -4.55 16.35 16.59
N GLN A 18 -5.32 15.50 15.93
CA GLN A 18 -4.89 14.74 14.76
C GLN A 18 -4.49 15.68 13.60
N LEU A 19 -5.30 16.71 13.32
CA LEU A 19 -4.97 17.71 12.31
C LEU A 19 -3.66 18.45 12.65
N LYS A 20 -3.48 18.85 13.91
CA LYS A 20 -2.24 19.50 14.37
C LYS A 20 -1.03 18.59 14.26
N ALA A 21 -1.19 17.30 14.60
CA ALA A 21 -0.15 16.31 14.47
C ALA A 21 0.23 16.06 12.99
N LEU A 22 -0.76 15.96 12.10
CA LEU A 22 -0.53 15.84 10.65
C LEU A 22 0.25 17.04 10.09
N CYS A 23 -0.10 18.26 10.49
CA CYS A 23 0.68 19.45 10.13
C CYS A 23 2.11 19.37 10.66
N GLY A 24 2.29 18.82 11.87
CA GLY A 24 3.60 18.58 12.47
C GLY A 24 4.49 17.67 11.64
N VAL A 25 3.92 16.65 11.04
CA VAL A 25 4.61 15.68 10.17
C VAL A 25 4.88 16.31 8.80
N VAL A 26 3.83 16.76 8.10
CA VAL A 26 3.93 17.24 6.71
C VAL A 26 4.80 18.48 6.61
N ALA A 27 4.73 19.36 7.60
CA ALA A 27 5.56 20.55 7.70
C ALA A 27 6.74 20.39 8.69
N HIS A 28 7.27 19.17 8.87
CA HIS A 28 8.44 18.94 9.73
C HIS A 28 9.65 19.74 9.25
N THR A 29 10.46 20.26 10.20
CA THR A 29 11.54 21.22 9.88
C THR A 29 12.55 20.66 8.89
N SER A 30 13.03 19.44 9.09
CA SER A 30 14.09 18.82 8.27
C SER A 30 13.56 17.76 7.30
N GLN A 31 12.48 17.06 7.63
CA GLN A 31 11.97 15.90 6.86
C GLN A 31 10.63 16.18 6.17
N GLY A 32 9.98 17.30 6.52
CA GLY A 32 8.73 17.73 5.89
C GLY A 32 8.93 18.53 4.61
N LEU A 33 7.82 18.91 4.02
CA LEU A 33 7.81 19.78 2.85
C LEU A 33 8.23 21.21 3.20
N THR A 34 8.84 21.88 2.24
CA THR A 34 9.18 23.30 2.36
C THR A 34 7.92 24.17 2.33
N LYS A 35 8.00 25.40 2.83
CA LYS A 35 6.87 26.34 2.80
C LYS A 35 6.40 26.62 1.37
N SER A 36 7.34 26.73 0.43
CA SER A 36 7.02 26.93 -1.00
C SER A 36 6.24 25.75 -1.58
N GLU A 37 6.66 24.50 -1.32
CA GLU A 37 5.93 23.31 -1.75
C GLU A 37 4.52 23.24 -1.14
N LEU A 38 4.41 23.54 0.15
CA LEU A 38 3.12 23.56 0.85
C LEU A 38 2.18 24.62 0.24
N THR A 39 2.68 25.80 -0.08
CA THR A 39 1.88 26.86 -0.72
C THR A 39 1.34 26.44 -2.08
N VAL A 40 2.19 25.81 -2.90
CA VAL A 40 1.78 25.27 -4.22
C VAL A 40 0.70 24.19 -4.05
N LEU A 41 0.89 23.25 -3.13
CA LEU A 41 -0.06 22.17 -2.89
C LEU A 41 -1.41 22.66 -2.34
N LEU A 42 -1.39 23.62 -1.42
CA LEU A 42 -2.61 24.27 -0.92
C LEU A 42 -3.39 24.91 -2.07
N GLY A 43 -2.70 25.68 -2.93
CA GLY A 43 -3.33 26.28 -4.11
C GLY A 43 -3.91 25.26 -5.08
N GLN A 44 -3.21 24.16 -5.35
CA GLN A 44 -3.71 23.06 -6.20
C GLN A 44 -4.98 22.39 -5.64
N CYS A 45 -5.12 22.38 -4.32
CA CYS A 45 -6.30 21.82 -3.65
C CYS A 45 -7.40 22.87 -3.39
N GLY A 46 -7.23 24.11 -3.87
CA GLY A 46 -8.19 25.19 -3.67
C GLY A 46 -8.30 25.64 -2.20
N ILE A 47 -7.20 25.54 -1.46
CA ILE A 47 -7.07 26.05 -0.07
C ILE A 47 -6.30 27.36 -0.12
N CYS A 48 -6.91 28.42 0.41
CA CYS A 48 -6.25 29.71 0.50
C CYS A 48 -5.20 29.69 1.60
N ALA A 49 -3.98 30.10 1.27
CA ALA A 49 -2.95 30.33 2.25
C ALA A 49 -3.31 31.56 3.11
N VAL A 50 -3.28 31.39 4.43
CA VAL A 50 -3.48 32.51 5.36
C VAL A 50 -2.19 33.30 5.52
N ASP A 51 -2.32 34.55 5.92
CA ASP A 51 -1.17 35.39 6.27
C ASP A 51 -0.43 34.75 7.44
N ASP A 52 0.87 34.59 7.32
CA ASP A 52 1.74 34.06 8.38
C ASP A 52 2.24 35.11 9.36
N GLY A 53 1.80 36.36 9.19
CA GLY A 53 2.25 37.49 10.01
C GLY A 53 3.74 37.82 9.83
N SER A 54 4.35 37.38 8.72
CA SER A 54 5.79 37.61 8.48
C SER A 54 6.09 39.08 8.40
N SER A 55 6.91 39.58 9.32
CA SER A 55 7.47 40.93 9.30
C SER A 55 9.00 40.85 9.44
N ARG A 56 9.71 41.77 8.80
CA ARG A 56 11.14 41.93 9.04
C ARG A 56 11.36 42.74 10.32
N SER A 57 12.04 42.14 11.28
CA SER A 57 12.47 42.89 12.45
C SER A 57 13.53 43.94 12.06
N GLN A 58 13.69 44.96 12.90
CA GLN A 58 14.77 45.96 12.73
C GLN A 58 16.19 45.33 12.72
N TRP A 59 16.33 44.10 13.17
CA TRP A 59 17.57 43.32 13.18
C TRP A 59 17.71 42.39 11.98
N GLY A 60 16.83 42.48 10.98
CA GLY A 60 16.88 41.64 9.75
C GLY A 60 16.33 40.24 9.89
N TYR A 61 15.80 39.82 11.04
CA TYR A 61 15.18 38.51 11.22
C TYR A 61 13.72 38.56 10.77
N THR A 62 13.26 37.47 10.11
CA THR A 62 11.84 37.31 9.79
C THR A 62 11.12 36.78 11.02
N ILE A 63 10.14 37.54 11.51
CA ILE A 63 9.23 37.11 12.57
C ILE A 63 7.93 36.68 11.91
N GLY A 64 7.40 35.53 12.25
CA GLY A 64 6.15 35.02 11.70
C GLY A 64 5.85 33.63 12.29
N LEU A 65 4.70 33.09 11.93
CA LEU A 65 4.35 31.74 12.34
C LEU A 65 5.37 30.74 11.78
N ASN A 66 5.70 29.73 12.59
CA ASN A 66 6.47 28.61 12.09
C ASN A 66 5.64 27.84 11.04
N LYS A 67 6.32 27.10 10.18
CA LYS A 67 5.76 26.40 9.03
C LYS A 67 4.59 25.46 9.40
N ARG A 68 4.65 24.80 10.57
CA ARG A 68 3.63 23.87 11.06
C ARG A 68 2.37 24.58 11.51
N ASP A 69 2.51 25.63 12.29
CA ASP A 69 1.38 26.41 12.81
C ASP A 69 0.70 27.19 11.67
N TRP A 70 1.49 27.70 10.71
CA TRP A 70 0.96 28.33 9.51
C TRP A 70 0.13 27.33 8.68
N LEU A 71 0.64 26.12 8.43
CA LEU A 71 -0.11 25.08 7.70
C LEU A 71 -1.39 24.69 8.45
N TYR A 72 -1.30 24.52 9.77
CA TYR A 72 -2.48 24.24 10.59
C TYR A 72 -3.54 25.34 10.43
N ASN A 73 -3.18 26.62 10.48
CA ASN A 73 -4.11 27.73 10.32
C ASN A 73 -4.74 27.73 8.91
N CYS A 74 -3.98 27.42 7.85
CA CYS A 74 -4.53 27.28 6.50
C CYS A 74 -5.61 26.18 6.44
N LEU A 75 -5.30 25.00 6.95
CA LEU A 75 -6.23 23.86 6.92
C LEU A 75 -7.43 24.07 7.85
N ALA A 76 -7.22 24.59 9.05
CA ALA A 76 -8.29 24.87 10.01
C ALA A 76 -9.26 25.95 9.48
N THR A 77 -8.74 27.00 8.84
CA THR A 77 -9.55 28.03 8.18
C THR A 77 -10.40 27.44 7.07
N GLU A 78 -9.82 26.58 6.23
CA GLU A 78 -10.57 25.89 5.17
C GLU A 78 -11.68 25.01 5.74
N ILE A 79 -11.39 24.23 6.79
CA ILE A 79 -12.40 23.38 7.44
C ILE A 79 -13.54 24.22 8.02
N ASN A 80 -13.21 25.31 8.71
CA ASN A 80 -14.21 26.20 9.29
C ASN A 80 -15.10 26.86 8.23
N ASN A 81 -14.54 27.22 7.08
CA ASN A 81 -15.28 27.86 5.99
C ASN A 81 -16.13 26.88 5.19
N SER A 82 -15.59 25.69 4.92
CA SER A 82 -16.26 24.69 4.07
C SER A 82 -17.08 23.67 4.84
N HIS A 83 -16.90 23.57 6.16
CA HIS A 83 -17.44 22.51 7.02
C HIS A 83 -17.13 21.10 6.49
N SER A 84 -15.99 20.94 5.83
CA SER A 84 -15.59 19.70 5.15
C SER A 84 -14.08 19.45 5.24
N LEU A 85 -13.70 18.20 5.41
CA LEU A 85 -12.30 17.73 5.35
C LEU A 85 -11.85 17.34 3.92
N SER A 86 -12.72 17.46 2.93
CA SER A 86 -12.47 17.00 1.56
C SER A 86 -11.19 17.57 0.97
N LYS A 87 -10.98 18.87 1.05
CA LYS A 87 -9.78 19.53 0.54
C LYS A 87 -8.54 19.18 1.36
N VAL A 88 -8.68 18.97 2.68
CA VAL A 88 -7.58 18.52 3.54
C VAL A 88 -7.09 17.14 3.12
N PHE A 89 -8.00 16.22 2.85
CA PHE A 89 -7.62 14.91 2.34
C PHE A 89 -7.04 14.95 0.92
N SER A 90 -7.56 15.81 0.06
CA SER A 90 -6.96 16.07 -1.26
C SER A 90 -5.53 16.61 -1.12
N PHE A 91 -5.30 17.52 -0.18
CA PHE A 91 -3.98 18.04 0.13
C PHE A 91 -3.02 16.94 0.64
N LEU A 92 -3.45 16.09 1.57
CA LEU A 92 -2.63 15.00 2.07
C LEU A 92 -2.26 14.01 0.95
N GLN A 93 -3.22 13.65 0.07
CA GLN A 93 -2.95 12.79 -1.08
C GLN A 93 -2.01 13.46 -2.10
N ALA A 94 -2.13 14.75 -2.33
CA ALA A 94 -1.22 15.50 -3.18
C ALA A 94 0.19 15.61 -2.58
N ALA A 95 0.29 15.85 -1.26
CA ALA A 95 1.55 15.89 -0.53
C ALA A 95 2.27 14.53 -0.56
N LEU A 96 1.52 13.44 -0.45
CA LEU A 96 2.04 12.06 -0.43
C LEU A 96 1.91 11.34 -1.79
N ASN A 97 1.83 12.09 -2.88
CA ASN A 97 1.88 11.50 -4.21
C ASN A 97 3.30 10.99 -4.52
N PRO A 98 3.51 9.68 -4.77
CA PRO A 98 4.84 9.11 -4.99
C PRO A 98 5.56 9.70 -6.21
N ALA A 99 4.84 10.23 -7.20
CA ALA A 99 5.45 10.87 -8.36
C ALA A 99 6.30 12.12 -8.03
N ARG A 100 6.13 12.70 -6.83
CA ARG A 100 6.95 13.82 -6.33
C ARG A 100 8.33 13.38 -5.83
N TYR A 101 8.54 12.09 -5.56
CA TYR A 101 9.66 11.55 -4.81
C TYR A 101 10.48 10.56 -5.65
N THR A 102 10.92 10.99 -6.83
CA THR A 102 11.60 10.11 -7.80
C THR A 102 13.12 9.96 -7.54
N SER A 103 13.75 10.93 -6.87
CA SER A 103 15.17 10.86 -6.51
C SER A 103 15.42 9.94 -5.30
N VAL A 104 16.68 9.48 -5.12
CA VAL A 104 17.06 8.62 -4.00
C VAL A 104 16.79 9.30 -2.65
N ASP A 105 17.19 10.57 -2.51
CA ASP A 105 17.02 11.34 -1.27
C ASP A 105 15.54 11.60 -0.97
N SER A 106 14.74 11.95 -1.99
CA SER A 106 13.31 12.20 -1.82
C SER A 106 12.52 10.94 -1.47
N ARG A 107 13.00 9.74 -1.84
CA ARG A 107 12.36 8.47 -1.43
C ARG A 107 12.44 8.24 0.08
N GLN A 108 13.54 8.65 0.72
CA GLN A 108 13.66 8.55 2.18
C GLN A 108 12.69 9.52 2.87
N GLN A 109 12.58 10.74 2.36
CA GLN A 109 11.58 11.72 2.82
C GLN A 109 10.15 11.18 2.65
N TYR A 110 9.82 10.59 1.50
CA TYR A 110 8.51 9.99 1.24
C TYR A 110 8.15 8.91 2.25
N ARG A 111 9.09 7.99 2.53
CA ARG A 111 8.88 6.93 3.52
C ARG A 111 8.57 7.49 4.90
N TYR A 112 9.34 8.48 5.34
CA TYR A 112 9.09 9.16 6.61
C TYR A 112 7.71 9.81 6.65
N LEU A 113 7.38 10.60 5.63
CA LEU A 113 6.11 11.30 5.57
C LEU A 113 4.92 10.33 5.55
N LEU A 114 4.99 9.28 4.74
CA LEU A 114 3.92 8.28 4.64
C LEU A 114 3.73 7.54 5.96
N GLU A 115 4.84 7.11 6.59
CA GLU A 115 4.81 6.37 7.84
C GLU A 115 4.23 7.19 8.98
N GLU A 116 4.78 8.38 9.21
CA GLU A 116 4.34 9.24 10.32
C GLU A 116 2.90 9.77 10.11
N THR A 117 2.52 10.07 8.87
CA THR A 117 1.14 10.43 8.54
C THR A 117 0.17 9.29 8.86
N ASN A 118 0.51 8.05 8.47
CA ASN A 118 -0.33 6.89 8.70
C ASN A 118 -0.46 6.53 10.18
N LYS A 119 0.57 6.75 11.01
CA LYS A 119 0.45 6.60 12.47
C LYS A 119 -0.69 7.44 13.05
N ILE A 120 -0.88 8.66 12.52
CA ILE A 120 -1.94 9.56 12.97
C ILE A 120 -3.29 9.15 12.36
N LEU A 121 -3.32 8.89 11.06
CA LEU A 121 -4.54 8.55 10.32
C LEU A 121 -5.18 7.26 10.81
N LEU A 122 -4.40 6.28 11.28
CA LEU A 122 -4.93 5.03 11.85
C LEU A 122 -5.85 5.27 13.06
N PHE A 123 -5.61 6.30 13.87
CA PHE A 123 -6.51 6.68 14.95
C PHE A 123 -7.83 7.27 14.44
N ALA A 124 -7.88 7.73 13.20
CA ALA A 124 -9.10 8.19 12.53
C ALA A 124 -9.75 7.09 11.67
N GLY A 125 -9.22 5.86 11.67
CA GLY A 125 -9.70 4.79 10.80
C GLY A 125 -9.36 5.02 9.33
N LEU A 126 -8.27 5.73 9.04
CA LEU A 126 -7.82 6.11 7.72
C LEU A 126 -6.36 5.69 7.49
N LEU A 127 -5.98 5.58 6.22
CA LEU A 127 -4.62 5.28 5.79
C LEU A 127 -4.38 5.84 4.39
N ILE A 128 -3.17 6.31 4.11
CA ILE A 128 -2.71 6.60 2.76
C ILE A 128 -1.84 5.43 2.29
N ASP A 129 -2.23 4.82 1.18
CA ASP A 129 -1.51 3.70 0.57
C ASP A 129 -0.23 4.15 -0.15
N GLN A 130 0.57 3.21 -0.65
CA GLN A 130 1.81 3.50 -1.37
C GLN A 130 1.61 4.23 -2.71
N SER A 131 0.39 4.24 -3.24
CA SER A 131 0.02 5.02 -4.43
C SER A 131 -0.39 6.47 -4.09
N GLY A 132 -0.36 6.84 -2.81
CA GLY A 132 -0.76 8.16 -2.32
C GLY A 132 -2.28 8.31 -2.16
N ARG A 133 -3.06 7.23 -2.17
CA ARG A 133 -4.52 7.27 -2.07
C ARG A 133 -4.99 7.03 -0.66
N LEU A 134 -5.97 7.82 -0.23
CA LEU A 134 -6.63 7.64 1.06
C LEU A 134 -7.58 6.44 1.03
N LYS A 135 -7.49 5.60 2.05
CA LYS A 135 -8.30 4.38 2.25
C LYS A 135 -8.91 4.38 3.65
N GLU A 136 -10.08 3.77 3.78
CA GLU A 136 -10.67 3.43 5.07
C GLU A 136 -10.07 2.15 5.60
N VAL A 137 -9.77 2.14 6.89
CA VAL A 137 -9.24 0.98 7.62
C VAL A 137 -9.92 0.90 9.00
N SER A 138 -9.80 -0.23 9.67
CA SER A 138 -10.25 -0.32 11.07
C SER A 138 -9.49 0.70 11.92
N GLN A 139 -10.23 1.42 12.78
CA GLN A 139 -9.65 2.43 13.67
C GLN A 139 -8.72 1.76 14.69
N ALA A 140 -7.55 2.35 14.93
CA ALA A 140 -6.66 1.96 16.02
C ALA A 140 -7.03 2.73 17.28
N HIS A 141 -6.99 2.05 18.43
CA HIS A 141 -7.35 2.64 19.73
C HIS A 141 -6.14 2.85 20.64
N THR A 142 -5.01 2.24 20.34
CA THR A 142 -3.78 2.34 21.16
C THR A 142 -2.55 2.58 20.29
N LEU A 143 -1.52 3.21 20.87
CA LEU A 143 -0.22 3.37 20.21
C LEU A 143 0.40 2.02 19.83
N THR A 144 0.23 1.01 20.68
CA THR A 144 0.72 -0.35 20.41
C THR A 144 0.08 -0.97 19.17
N GLU A 145 -1.22 -0.70 18.93
CA GLU A 145 -1.89 -1.15 17.69
C GLU A 145 -1.36 -0.41 16.48
N VAL A 146 -1.14 0.90 16.58
CA VAL A 146 -0.53 1.70 15.53
C VAL A 146 0.86 1.18 15.20
N ASP A 147 1.71 1.01 16.21
CA ASP A 147 3.07 0.52 16.04
C ASP A 147 3.10 -0.89 15.42
N LYS A 148 2.23 -1.78 15.87
CA LYS A 148 2.07 -3.10 15.25
C LYS A 148 1.68 -2.99 13.78
N ARG A 149 0.71 -2.16 13.44
CA ARG A 149 0.24 -2.03 12.05
C ARG A 149 1.26 -1.34 11.14
N VAL A 150 1.99 -0.34 11.62
CA VAL A 150 2.97 0.41 10.82
C VAL A 150 4.33 -0.29 10.78
N ASN A 151 4.82 -0.79 11.93
CA ASN A 151 6.16 -1.38 12.03
C ASN A 151 6.18 -2.87 11.70
N HIS A 152 5.16 -3.63 12.10
CA HIS A 152 5.07 -5.06 11.82
C HIS A 152 4.91 -5.34 10.33
N LEU A 153 4.12 -4.53 9.65
CA LEU A 153 3.89 -4.59 8.22
C LEU A 153 5.15 -4.34 7.43
N LYS A 154 5.84 -3.26 7.76
CA LYS A 154 7.08 -2.88 7.12
C LYS A 154 8.17 -3.93 7.36
N LYS A 155 8.34 -4.32 8.62
CA LYS A 155 9.36 -5.27 9.02
C LYS A 155 9.09 -6.67 8.48
N ALA A 156 7.87 -7.18 8.62
CA ALA A 156 7.53 -8.54 8.20
C ALA A 156 7.57 -8.73 6.68
N LEU A 157 7.11 -7.75 5.89
CA LEU A 157 7.14 -7.82 4.42
C LEU A 157 8.52 -7.45 3.86
N TYR A 158 9.22 -6.48 4.46
CA TYR A 158 10.55 -6.06 4.03
C TYR A 158 11.66 -7.01 4.47
N ASP A 159 11.66 -7.45 5.74
CA ASP A 159 12.67 -8.37 6.25
C ASP A 159 12.62 -9.73 5.53
N ARG A 160 11.44 -10.13 5.06
CA ARG A 160 11.25 -11.34 4.25
C ARG A 160 11.42 -11.10 2.75
N ALA A 161 11.75 -9.89 2.31
CA ALA A 161 11.89 -9.50 0.91
C ALA A 161 10.74 -10.04 0.03
N ILE A 162 9.50 -9.78 0.49
CA ILE A 162 8.28 -10.21 -0.20
C ILE A 162 8.24 -9.58 -1.60
N HIS A 163 8.00 -10.41 -2.60
CA HIS A 163 7.99 -10.03 -4.00
C HIS A 163 6.98 -8.90 -4.30
N SER A 164 7.35 -7.97 -5.18
CA SER A 164 6.51 -6.79 -5.52
C SER A 164 5.12 -7.16 -6.07
N GLU A 165 5.03 -8.24 -6.84
CA GLU A 165 3.74 -8.74 -7.35
C GLU A 165 2.82 -9.20 -6.21
N VAL A 166 3.35 -9.81 -5.14
CA VAL A 166 2.54 -10.14 -3.96
C VAL A 166 2.04 -8.87 -3.27
N GLN A 167 2.94 -7.90 -3.06
CA GLN A 167 2.59 -6.63 -2.42
C GLN A 167 1.49 -5.88 -3.18
N LYS A 168 1.52 -5.91 -4.52
CA LYS A 168 0.53 -5.30 -5.39
C LYS A 168 -0.91 -5.74 -5.08
N TYR A 169 -1.11 -7.00 -4.73
CA TYR A 169 -2.44 -7.57 -4.50
C TYR A 169 -2.85 -7.65 -3.03
N CYS A 170 -1.90 -7.69 -2.10
CA CYS A 170 -2.21 -7.97 -0.69
C CYS A 170 -2.05 -6.79 0.25
N ILE A 171 -1.32 -5.73 -0.14
CA ILE A 171 -0.87 -4.74 0.84
C ILE A 171 -2.02 -3.96 1.48
N GLU A 172 -3.05 -3.62 0.73
CA GLU A 172 -4.20 -2.87 1.25
C GLU A 172 -4.99 -3.69 2.28
N ASP A 173 -5.27 -4.96 1.98
CA ASP A 173 -6.04 -5.84 2.85
C ASP A 173 -5.25 -6.26 4.08
N TYR A 174 -3.94 -6.48 3.90
CA TYR A 174 -3.03 -6.76 5.02
C TYR A 174 -2.97 -5.57 5.99
N LEU A 175 -2.94 -4.32 5.47
CA LEU A 175 -2.97 -3.10 6.27
C LEU A 175 -4.28 -2.93 7.05
N ARG A 176 -5.39 -3.40 6.49
CA ARG A 176 -6.69 -3.41 7.15
C ARG A 176 -6.82 -4.52 8.19
N ALA A 177 -5.80 -5.35 8.38
CA ALA A 177 -5.86 -6.60 9.13
C ALA A 177 -6.90 -7.59 8.54
N ASP A 178 -7.23 -7.44 7.27
CA ASP A 178 -8.04 -8.40 6.52
C ASP A 178 -7.14 -9.45 5.87
N TYR A 179 -6.60 -10.32 6.71
CA TYR A 179 -5.63 -11.32 6.30
C TYR A 179 -6.21 -12.37 5.35
N TYR A 180 -7.53 -12.58 5.40
CA TYR A 180 -8.22 -13.45 4.47
C TYR A 180 -8.14 -12.91 3.04
N ASP A 181 -8.60 -11.66 2.84
CA ASP A 181 -8.60 -11.04 1.51
C ASP A 181 -7.17 -10.83 1.01
N ALA A 182 -6.23 -10.46 1.89
CA ALA A 182 -4.82 -10.32 1.55
C ALA A 182 -4.23 -11.58 0.89
N VAL A 183 -4.41 -12.75 1.51
CA VAL A 183 -3.87 -14.02 0.96
C VAL A 183 -4.67 -14.50 -0.25
N PHE A 184 -5.97 -14.26 -0.29
CA PHE A 184 -6.84 -14.65 -1.39
C PHE A 184 -6.52 -13.87 -2.66
N GLU A 185 -6.39 -12.54 -2.57
CA GLU A 185 -6.02 -11.69 -3.71
C GLU A 185 -4.59 -11.95 -4.18
N ALA A 186 -3.64 -12.20 -3.26
CA ALA A 186 -2.28 -12.58 -3.63
C ALA A 186 -2.25 -13.92 -4.41
N ALA A 187 -3.04 -14.91 -3.99
CA ALA A 187 -3.13 -16.19 -4.70
C ALA A 187 -3.79 -16.04 -6.09
N LYS A 188 -4.79 -15.17 -6.23
CA LYS A 188 -5.36 -14.81 -7.54
C LYS A 188 -4.34 -14.13 -8.44
N GLY A 189 -3.54 -13.20 -7.87
CA GLY A 189 -2.47 -12.51 -8.58
C GLY A 189 -1.40 -13.47 -9.11
N LEU A 190 -1.11 -14.55 -8.37
CA LEU A 190 -0.19 -15.61 -8.82
C LEU A 190 -0.71 -16.32 -10.08
N ALA A 191 -1.98 -16.73 -10.09
CA ALA A 191 -2.61 -17.34 -11.26
C ALA A 191 -2.67 -16.38 -12.45
N GLU A 192 -2.98 -15.10 -12.19
CA GLU A 192 -2.99 -14.06 -13.23
C GLU A 192 -1.62 -13.91 -13.89
N ARG A 193 -0.55 -13.92 -13.12
CA ARG A 193 0.81 -13.86 -13.66
C ARG A 193 1.14 -15.05 -14.56
N VAL A 194 0.76 -16.27 -14.16
CA VAL A 194 0.94 -17.45 -14.99
C VAL A 194 0.16 -17.34 -16.31
N ARG A 195 -1.07 -16.79 -16.29
CA ARG A 195 -1.83 -16.49 -17.52
C ARG A 195 -1.09 -15.49 -18.42
N GLN A 196 -0.56 -14.41 -17.84
CA GLN A 196 0.18 -13.39 -18.60
C GLN A 196 1.43 -13.96 -19.27
N ILE A 197 2.20 -14.80 -18.57
CA ILE A 197 3.40 -15.41 -19.14
C ILE A 197 3.03 -16.47 -20.20
N SER A 198 2.05 -17.35 -19.91
CA SER A 198 1.70 -18.47 -20.78
C SER A 198 0.84 -18.07 -21.99
N GLY A 199 0.02 -17.03 -21.84
CA GLY A 199 -1.04 -16.69 -22.79
C GLY A 199 -2.27 -17.60 -22.72
N LEU A 200 -2.36 -18.46 -21.68
CA LEU A 200 -3.51 -19.32 -21.45
C LEU A 200 -4.67 -18.53 -20.81
N THR A 201 -5.90 -18.98 -21.05
CA THR A 201 -7.12 -18.39 -20.48
C THR A 201 -7.79 -19.27 -19.44
N THR A 202 -7.25 -20.47 -19.21
CA THR A 202 -7.74 -21.43 -18.21
C THR A 202 -7.52 -20.91 -16.79
N ASP A 203 -8.22 -21.49 -15.80
CA ASP A 203 -8.12 -21.15 -14.38
C ASP A 203 -7.90 -22.41 -13.52
N GLY A 204 -7.55 -22.20 -12.26
CA GLY A 204 -7.37 -23.26 -11.28
C GLY A 204 -6.18 -24.17 -11.55
N GLY A 205 -6.26 -25.40 -11.05
CA GLY A 205 -5.22 -26.42 -11.23
C GLY A 205 -4.94 -26.73 -12.70
N ALA A 206 -5.95 -26.66 -13.56
CA ALA A 206 -5.80 -26.90 -15.00
C ALA A 206 -4.86 -25.90 -15.67
N LEU A 207 -4.82 -24.65 -15.19
CA LEU A 207 -3.88 -23.62 -15.66
C LEU A 207 -2.44 -24.09 -15.46
N PHE A 208 -2.09 -24.47 -14.22
CA PHE A 208 -0.72 -24.87 -13.88
C PHE A 208 -0.30 -26.16 -14.55
N GLN A 209 -1.21 -27.16 -14.62
CA GLN A 209 -0.96 -28.42 -15.31
C GLN A 209 -0.68 -28.22 -16.80
N THR A 210 -1.40 -27.31 -17.43
CA THR A 210 -1.23 -27.00 -18.85
C THR A 210 0.02 -26.14 -19.07
N ALA A 211 0.20 -25.07 -18.29
CA ALA A 211 1.33 -24.15 -18.42
C ALA A 211 2.69 -24.84 -18.23
N PHE A 212 2.78 -25.73 -17.23
CA PHE A 212 3.98 -26.49 -16.86
C PHE A 212 3.90 -27.98 -17.21
N SER A 213 3.26 -28.32 -18.30
CA SER A 213 3.20 -29.70 -18.80
C SER A 213 4.60 -30.20 -19.15
N GLN A 214 5.00 -31.39 -18.68
CA GLN A 214 6.33 -31.94 -18.95
C GLN A 214 6.57 -32.22 -20.43
N ASN A 215 5.54 -32.63 -21.16
CA ASN A 215 5.68 -33.00 -22.57
C ASN A 215 5.53 -31.84 -23.54
N LYS A 216 4.66 -30.88 -23.22
CA LYS A 216 4.35 -29.73 -24.07
C LYS A 216 4.12 -28.48 -23.20
N PRO A 217 5.17 -27.98 -22.52
CA PRO A 217 5.01 -26.80 -21.69
C PRO A 217 4.71 -25.54 -22.50
N TYR A 218 4.04 -24.56 -21.90
CA TYR A 218 3.87 -23.22 -22.41
C TYR A 218 4.90 -22.27 -21.80
N ILE A 219 5.37 -22.59 -20.60
CA ILE A 219 6.36 -21.84 -19.82
C ILE A 219 7.52 -22.76 -19.46
N PHE A 220 8.72 -22.23 -19.48
CA PHE A 220 9.93 -22.90 -19.02
C PHE A 220 10.83 -21.92 -18.28
N PHE A 221 11.68 -22.40 -17.38
CA PHE A 221 12.74 -21.63 -16.71
C PHE A 221 14.09 -22.40 -16.69
N ASN A 222 14.07 -23.69 -17.01
CA ASN A 222 15.29 -24.47 -17.21
C ASN A 222 15.15 -25.37 -18.44
N ALA A 223 16.23 -26.01 -18.85
CA ALA A 223 16.27 -26.81 -20.09
C ALA A 223 15.74 -28.24 -19.93
N MET A 224 15.39 -28.69 -18.70
CA MET A 224 14.93 -30.04 -18.35
C MET A 224 15.87 -31.17 -18.86
N LYS A 225 17.15 -30.90 -18.99
CA LYS A 225 18.13 -31.86 -19.50
C LYS A 225 18.53 -32.88 -18.45
N THR A 226 18.72 -32.43 -17.22
CA THR A 226 19.08 -33.29 -16.09
C THR A 226 17.86 -33.72 -15.30
N GLU A 227 18.01 -34.77 -14.49
CA GLU A 227 16.95 -35.23 -13.57
C GLU A 227 16.65 -34.14 -12.52
N SER A 228 17.66 -33.44 -12.03
CA SER A 228 17.49 -32.33 -11.10
C SER A 228 16.67 -31.20 -11.70
N GLU A 229 16.97 -30.76 -12.93
CA GLU A 229 16.20 -29.73 -13.62
C GLU A 229 14.73 -30.15 -13.85
N ARG A 230 14.49 -31.41 -14.19
CA ARG A 230 13.14 -31.95 -14.34
C ARG A 230 12.37 -31.97 -13.01
N SER A 231 13.05 -32.40 -11.93
CA SER A 231 12.47 -32.39 -10.59
C SER A 231 12.13 -30.99 -10.12
N GLU A 232 12.99 -30.01 -10.36
CA GLU A 232 12.76 -28.61 -10.03
C GLU A 232 11.56 -28.04 -10.82
N PHE A 233 11.47 -28.33 -12.11
CA PHE A 233 10.35 -27.91 -12.96
C PHE A 233 9.00 -28.49 -12.48
N ILE A 234 8.98 -29.77 -12.11
CA ILE A 234 7.81 -30.42 -11.52
C ILE A 234 7.49 -29.80 -10.16
N GLY A 235 8.50 -29.57 -9.33
CA GLY A 235 8.35 -28.96 -8.01
C GLY A 235 7.71 -27.58 -8.04
N LEU A 236 8.08 -26.73 -8.99
CA LEU A 236 7.42 -25.42 -9.17
C LEU A 236 5.93 -25.60 -9.52
N LYS A 237 5.60 -26.47 -10.47
CA LYS A 237 4.20 -26.76 -10.83
C LYS A 237 3.40 -27.22 -9.60
N GLU A 238 3.93 -28.19 -8.85
CA GLU A 238 3.29 -28.73 -7.65
C GLU A 238 3.13 -27.67 -6.56
N LEU A 239 4.11 -26.77 -6.39
CA LEU A 239 4.02 -25.66 -5.47
C LEU A 239 2.87 -24.71 -5.85
N LEU A 240 2.74 -24.34 -7.13
CA LEU A 240 1.67 -23.49 -7.62
C LEU A 240 0.29 -24.13 -7.40
N GLU A 241 0.16 -25.43 -7.70
CA GLU A 241 -1.06 -26.21 -7.45
C GLU A 241 -1.37 -26.28 -5.95
N ALA A 242 -0.38 -26.54 -5.10
CA ALA A 242 -0.55 -26.61 -3.65
C ALA A 242 -1.03 -25.28 -3.06
N ILE A 243 -0.43 -24.15 -3.45
CA ILE A 243 -0.88 -22.82 -3.02
C ILE A 243 -2.35 -22.62 -3.43
N PHE A 244 -2.71 -22.98 -4.63
CA PHE A 244 -4.06 -22.80 -5.14
C PHE A 244 -5.07 -23.66 -4.37
N HIS A 245 -4.74 -24.92 -4.10
CA HIS A 245 -5.60 -25.84 -3.35
C HIS A 245 -5.69 -25.49 -1.86
N LEU A 246 -4.61 -25.04 -1.23
CA LEU A 246 -4.58 -24.71 0.20
C LEU A 246 -5.18 -23.34 0.52
N VAL A 247 -5.10 -22.40 -0.40
CA VAL A 247 -5.47 -20.98 -0.15
C VAL A 247 -6.67 -20.58 -0.98
N ARG A 248 -6.55 -20.57 -2.32
CA ARG A 248 -7.58 -20.00 -3.20
C ARG A 248 -8.88 -20.81 -3.17
N ASN A 249 -8.82 -22.13 -3.23
CA ASN A 249 -10.02 -22.96 -3.30
C ASN A 249 -10.82 -22.94 -1.97
N PRO A 250 -10.22 -23.16 -0.79
CA PRO A 250 -10.94 -23.03 0.46
C PRO A 250 -11.52 -21.63 0.66
N ALA A 251 -10.75 -20.59 0.36
CA ALA A 251 -11.22 -19.21 0.48
C ALA A 251 -12.38 -18.90 -0.50
N ALA A 252 -12.41 -19.49 -1.69
CA ALA A 252 -13.51 -19.29 -2.64
C ALA A 252 -14.80 -20.02 -2.28
N HIS A 253 -14.71 -21.15 -1.54
CA HIS A 253 -15.84 -22.04 -1.27
C HIS A 253 -16.28 -22.08 0.20
N THR A 254 -15.48 -21.53 1.10
CA THR A 254 -15.79 -21.46 2.53
C THR A 254 -16.16 -20.03 2.92
N PRO A 255 -17.27 -19.82 3.63
CA PRO A 255 -17.59 -18.50 4.16
C PRO A 255 -16.42 -17.92 4.97
N LYS A 256 -16.11 -16.65 4.76
CA LYS A 256 -14.97 -15.95 5.39
C LYS A 256 -14.89 -16.16 6.91
N VAL A 257 -16.05 -16.21 7.57
CA VAL A 257 -16.15 -16.43 9.03
C VAL A 257 -15.61 -17.80 9.47
N ASN A 258 -15.62 -18.79 8.59
CA ASN A 258 -15.19 -20.17 8.88
C ASN A 258 -13.72 -20.42 8.50
N TRP A 259 -13.11 -19.59 7.66
CA TRP A 259 -11.71 -19.72 7.27
C TRP A 259 -10.86 -18.67 7.98
N LYS A 260 -10.52 -18.97 9.24
CA LYS A 260 -9.74 -18.05 10.07
C LYS A 260 -8.28 -18.03 9.63
N THR A 261 -7.80 -16.83 9.33
CA THR A 261 -6.40 -16.55 9.02
C THR A 261 -5.94 -15.41 9.92
N ASP A 262 -4.98 -15.69 10.79
CA ASP A 262 -4.28 -14.70 11.59
C ASP A 262 -3.08 -14.11 10.82
N GLU A 263 -2.44 -13.11 11.40
CA GLU A 263 -1.30 -12.42 10.81
C GLU A 263 -0.13 -13.37 10.49
N THR A 264 0.20 -14.27 11.40
CA THR A 264 1.32 -15.21 11.25
C THR A 264 1.10 -16.15 10.07
N LYS A 265 -0.08 -16.76 10.02
CA LYS A 265 -0.47 -17.66 8.93
C LYS A 265 -0.52 -16.92 7.58
N ALA A 266 -1.07 -15.69 7.57
CA ALA A 266 -1.09 -14.87 6.36
C ALA A 266 0.32 -14.58 5.85
N LEU A 267 1.23 -14.19 6.74
CA LEU A 267 2.60 -13.88 6.40
C LEU A 267 3.36 -15.11 5.86
N ASP A 268 3.13 -16.30 6.40
CA ASP A 268 3.71 -17.54 5.89
C ASP A 268 3.19 -17.87 4.49
N ILE A 269 1.89 -17.72 4.26
CA ILE A 269 1.27 -17.90 2.93
C ILE A 269 1.82 -16.88 1.93
N LEU A 270 1.88 -15.60 2.28
CA LEU A 270 2.42 -14.54 1.41
C LEU A 270 3.90 -14.76 1.10
N THR A 271 4.68 -15.30 2.05
CA THR A 271 6.07 -15.68 1.83
C THR A 271 6.19 -16.82 0.81
N LEU A 272 5.30 -17.82 0.90
CA LEU A 272 5.27 -18.93 -0.04
C LEU A 272 4.88 -18.47 -1.45
N ILE A 273 3.86 -17.60 -1.56
CA ILE A 273 3.46 -16.99 -2.84
C ILE A 273 4.61 -16.13 -3.41
N SER A 274 5.31 -15.40 -2.55
CA SER A 274 6.49 -14.61 -2.95
C SER A 274 7.61 -15.48 -3.52
N PHE A 275 7.87 -16.63 -2.89
CA PHE A 275 8.85 -17.60 -3.38
C PHE A 275 8.47 -18.12 -4.78
N ALA A 276 7.21 -18.45 -5.00
CA ALA A 276 6.71 -18.86 -6.31
C ALA A 276 6.87 -17.74 -7.37
N HIS A 277 6.61 -16.47 -7.01
CA HIS A 277 6.83 -15.35 -7.93
C HIS A 277 8.30 -15.16 -8.32
N LYS A 278 9.27 -15.44 -7.43
CA LYS A 278 10.71 -15.38 -7.76
C LYS A 278 11.07 -16.41 -8.82
N TYR A 279 10.52 -17.60 -8.77
CA TYR A 279 10.67 -18.58 -9.87
C TYR A 279 10.00 -18.11 -11.17
N LEU A 280 8.83 -17.45 -11.06
CA LEU A 280 8.15 -16.92 -12.24
C LEU A 280 8.90 -15.75 -12.91
N ASP A 281 9.83 -15.07 -12.19
CA ASP A 281 10.72 -14.08 -12.79
C ASP A 281 11.69 -14.69 -13.81
N GLU A 282 12.07 -15.94 -13.61
CA GLU A 282 12.96 -16.70 -14.47
C GLU A 282 12.21 -17.41 -15.60
N CYS A 283 10.88 -17.39 -15.56
CA CYS A 283 10.05 -18.09 -16.52
C CYS A 283 9.88 -17.34 -17.82
N HIS A 284 9.95 -18.06 -18.93
CA HIS A 284 9.76 -17.57 -20.28
C HIS A 284 8.70 -18.37 -21.02
N ARG A 285 7.93 -17.69 -21.88
CA ARG A 285 6.99 -18.33 -22.80
C ARG A 285 7.75 -19.03 -23.92
N ILE A 286 7.30 -20.22 -24.32
CA ILE A 286 7.83 -20.91 -25.49
C ILE A 286 7.33 -20.20 -26.76
N PRO A 287 8.24 -19.79 -27.67
CA PRO A 287 7.86 -19.15 -28.93
C PRO A 287 6.94 -20.05 -29.77
N GLY A 288 5.89 -19.49 -30.35
CA GLY A 288 4.96 -20.22 -31.23
C GLY A 288 3.82 -20.96 -30.54
N LYS A 289 3.67 -20.75 -29.22
CA LYS A 289 2.52 -21.25 -28.44
C LYS A 289 1.65 -20.14 -27.90
#